data_83877eee1eb81288f3baaf60d77cf282
#
_entry.id   83877eee1eb81288f3baaf60d77cf282
#
_cell.length_a   1.000
_cell.length_b   1.000
_cell.length_c   1.000
_cell.angle_alpha   90.00
_cell.angle_beta   90.00
_cell.angle_gamma   90.00
#
_symmetry.space_group_name_H-M   'P 1'
#
loop_
_entity.id
_entity.type
_entity.pdbx_description
1 polymer ?
#
loop_
_entity_poly.entity_id
_entity_poly.type
_entity_poly.pdbx_seq_one_letter_code
_entity_poly.pdbx_strand_id
1 'polypeptide(L)'
;MRGSYRMMDWEKTRVINMVARALQYLEKYEIDDINFTHEDVNPYNLKEGLEALGYEWSDSEDNRYDFWWYFTKENEYTVCVFFDAQTFELNMSLCIHEDEEI
;
A
#
# COMPACT_ATOMS: atom_id res chain seq x y z
N MET A 1 -20.07 -13.91 -8.80
CA MET A 1 -19.57 -13.68 -8.81
C MET A 1 -19.06 -13.41 -8.77
N ARG A 2 -19.19 -13.42 -8.62
CA ARG A 2 -18.65 -13.11 -8.51
C ARG A 2 -17.61 -13.12 -8.71
N GLY A 3 -17.58 -13.44 -9.07
CA GLY A 3 -16.29 -13.71 -9.53
C GLY A 3 -15.16 -12.95 -9.02
N SER A 4 -15.30 -12.20 -8.15
CA SER A 4 -14.21 -11.42 -7.66
C SER A 4 -13.29 -12.26 -6.78
N TYR A 5 -12.02 -11.94 -6.82
CA TYR A 5 -11.05 -12.57 -5.96
C TYR A 5 -11.35 -12.28 -4.50
N ARG A 6 -11.17 -13.28 -3.68
CA ARG A 6 -11.48 -13.13 -2.27
C ARG A 6 -10.43 -13.87 -1.44
N MET A 7 -9.79 -13.14 -0.54
CA MET A 7 -8.79 -13.74 0.32
C MET A 7 -9.43 -14.62 1.38
N MET A 8 -8.79 -15.73 1.69
CA MET A 8 -9.16 -16.52 2.86
C MET A 8 -8.82 -15.74 4.13
N ASP A 9 -9.44 -16.10 5.24
CA ASP A 9 -9.22 -15.38 6.48
C ASP A 9 -7.75 -15.36 6.90
N TRP A 10 -7.06 -16.50 6.75
CA TRP A 10 -5.66 -16.56 7.15
C TRP A 10 -4.79 -15.70 6.22
N GLU A 11 -5.14 -15.62 4.94
CA GLU A 11 -4.42 -14.77 4.01
C GLU A 11 -4.62 -13.31 4.38
N LYS A 12 -5.85 -12.95 4.72
CA LYS A 12 -6.15 -11.58 5.08
C LYS A 12 -5.36 -11.18 6.33
N THR A 13 -5.35 -12.04 7.34
CA THR A 13 -4.58 -11.76 8.55
C THR A 13 -3.11 -11.60 8.24
N ARG A 14 -2.56 -12.46 7.38
CA ARG A 14 -1.16 -12.39 6.99
C ARG A 14 -0.86 -11.06 6.32
N VAL A 15 -1.72 -10.64 5.40
CA VAL A 15 -1.49 -9.39 4.67
C VAL A 15 -1.62 -8.20 5.61
N ILE A 16 -2.62 -8.19 6.48
CA ILE A 16 -2.79 -7.10 7.44
C ILE A 16 -1.55 -6.97 8.31
N ASN A 17 -1.04 -8.09 8.83
CA ASN A 17 0.15 -8.06 9.67
C ASN A 17 1.37 -7.60 8.88
N MET A 18 1.50 -8.03 7.64
CA MET A 18 2.60 -7.63 6.78
C MET A 18 2.57 -6.12 6.54
N VAL A 19 1.40 -5.58 6.22
CA VAL A 19 1.26 -4.16 5.96
C VAL A 19 1.52 -3.36 7.23
N ALA A 20 0.98 -3.80 8.36
CA ALA A 20 1.19 -3.09 9.62
C ALA A 20 2.67 -3.03 9.98
N ARG A 21 3.37 -4.14 9.80
CA ARG A 21 4.80 -4.19 10.09
C ARG A 21 5.59 -3.29 9.14
N ALA A 22 5.21 -3.30 7.86
CA ALA A 22 5.89 -2.46 6.88
C ALA A 22 5.71 -0.98 7.22
N LEU A 23 4.51 -0.58 7.62
CA LEU A 23 4.27 0.80 8.00
C LEU A 23 5.13 1.19 9.20
N GLN A 24 5.27 0.29 10.17
CA GLN A 24 6.13 0.56 11.32
C GLN A 24 7.58 0.76 10.89
N TYR A 25 8.06 -0.06 9.98
CA TYR A 25 9.43 0.08 9.50
C TYR A 25 9.63 1.39 8.75
N LEU A 26 8.69 1.75 7.90
CA LEU A 26 8.79 2.99 7.14
C LEU A 26 8.85 4.19 8.08
N GLU A 27 8.04 4.17 9.10
CA GLU A 27 7.98 5.29 10.04
C GLU A 27 9.18 5.30 10.97
N LYS A 28 9.52 4.15 11.53
CA LYS A 28 10.54 4.09 12.56
C LYS A 28 11.94 4.30 12.00
N TYR A 29 12.22 3.71 10.86
CA TYR A 29 13.57 3.75 10.31
C TYR A 29 13.73 4.72 9.16
N GLU A 30 12.67 5.43 8.80
CA GLU A 30 12.70 6.48 7.78
C GLU A 30 13.27 5.96 6.46
N ILE A 31 12.92 4.74 6.10
CA ILE A 31 13.34 4.19 4.83
C ILE A 31 12.40 4.66 3.73
N ASP A 32 12.89 4.69 2.49
CA ASP A 32 12.16 5.27 1.39
C ASP A 32 10.92 4.45 1.02
N ASP A 33 11.07 3.14 0.92
CA ASP A 33 9.95 2.30 0.56
C ASP A 33 10.19 0.87 1.01
N ILE A 34 9.12 0.08 0.98
CA ILE A 34 9.17 -1.35 1.22
C ILE A 34 8.78 -2.01 -0.09
N ASN A 35 9.58 -2.95 -0.54
CA ASN A 35 9.37 -3.64 -1.80
C ASN A 35 8.69 -4.99 -1.54
N PHE A 36 7.55 -5.20 -2.18
CA PHE A 36 6.79 -6.44 -2.06
C PHE A 36 6.85 -7.27 -3.34
N THR A 37 7.76 -6.92 -4.25
CA THR A 37 7.79 -7.52 -5.58
C THR A 37 7.88 -9.04 -5.54
N HIS A 38 8.62 -9.58 -4.58
CA HIS A 38 8.83 -11.02 -4.48
C HIS A 38 7.96 -11.68 -3.43
N GLU A 39 7.02 -10.92 -2.86
CA GLU A 39 6.09 -11.49 -1.91
C GLU A 39 4.87 -12.02 -2.65
N ASP A 40 4.15 -12.90 -2.00
CA ASP A 40 2.97 -13.49 -2.61
C ASP A 40 1.75 -12.59 -2.35
N VAL A 41 1.84 -11.36 -2.82
CA VAL A 41 0.77 -10.38 -2.68
C VAL A 41 0.68 -9.56 -3.96
N ASN A 42 -0.47 -8.96 -4.16
CA ASN A 42 -0.67 -8.06 -5.30
C ASN A 42 -1.21 -6.74 -4.76
N PRO A 43 -1.34 -5.72 -5.64
CA PRO A 43 -1.79 -4.40 -5.16
C PRO A 43 -3.14 -4.44 -4.45
N TYR A 44 -4.04 -5.29 -4.91
CA TYR A 44 -5.37 -5.36 -4.30
C TYR A 44 -5.30 -5.94 -2.90
N ASN A 45 -4.37 -6.86 -2.68
CA ASN A 45 -4.15 -7.38 -1.33
C ASN A 45 -3.66 -6.28 -0.40
N LEU A 46 -2.72 -5.45 -0.87
CA LEU A 46 -2.24 -4.33 -0.07
C LEU A 46 -3.36 -3.36 0.22
N LYS A 47 -4.20 -3.10 -0.78
CA LYS A 47 -5.33 -2.20 -0.59
C LYS A 47 -6.24 -2.72 0.52
N GLU A 48 -6.57 -4.02 0.50
CA GLU A 48 -7.41 -4.59 1.54
C GLU A 48 -6.76 -4.52 2.90
N GLY A 49 -5.45 -4.76 2.96
CA GLY A 49 -4.74 -4.67 4.21
C GLY A 49 -4.75 -3.27 4.78
N LEU A 50 -4.53 -2.27 3.92
CA LEU A 50 -4.56 -0.89 4.35
C LEU A 50 -5.95 -0.48 4.82
N GLU A 51 -6.98 -0.91 4.09
CA GLU A 51 -8.33 -0.59 4.49
C GLU A 51 -8.69 -1.21 5.83
N ALA A 52 -8.22 -2.43 6.08
CA ALA A 52 -8.45 -3.08 7.35
C ALA A 52 -7.78 -2.34 8.50
N LEU A 53 -6.72 -1.60 8.20
CA LEU A 53 -6.00 -0.80 9.21
C LEU A 53 -6.57 0.60 9.34
N GLY A 54 -7.62 0.92 8.60
CA GLY A 54 -8.29 2.19 8.72
C GLY A 54 -7.93 3.22 7.68
N TYR A 55 -7.12 2.87 6.71
CA TYR A 55 -6.76 3.78 5.63
C TYR A 55 -7.83 3.75 4.55
N GLU A 56 -8.02 4.88 3.87
CA GLU A 56 -9.00 4.98 2.80
C GLU A 56 -8.29 5.40 1.51
N TRP A 57 -8.66 4.74 0.44
CA TRP A 57 -8.14 5.07 -0.89
C TRP A 57 -8.60 6.49 -1.24
N SER A 58 -7.66 7.41 -1.40
CA SER A 58 -8.00 8.81 -1.59
C SER A 58 -7.75 9.30 -3.00
N ASP A 59 -6.83 8.69 -3.73
CA ASP A 59 -6.49 9.18 -5.06
C ASP A 59 -5.68 8.13 -5.80
N SER A 60 -5.53 8.34 -7.11
CA SER A 60 -4.71 7.47 -7.92
C SER A 60 -4.17 8.24 -9.11
N GLU A 61 -3.01 7.80 -9.58
CA GLU A 61 -2.41 8.28 -10.82
C GLU A 61 -2.11 7.08 -11.67
N ASP A 62 -2.83 6.93 -12.78
CA ASP A 62 -2.67 5.77 -13.64
C ASP A 62 -1.94 6.16 -14.91
N ASN A 63 -0.92 5.40 -15.24
CA ASN A 63 -0.22 5.51 -16.50
C ASN A 63 -0.50 4.24 -17.30
N ARG A 64 0.13 4.13 -18.46
CA ARG A 64 -0.15 3.00 -19.35
C ARG A 64 0.20 1.66 -18.69
N TYR A 65 1.34 1.61 -17.99
CA TYR A 65 1.84 0.34 -17.46
C TYR A 65 2.01 0.36 -15.96
N ASP A 66 1.79 1.50 -15.30
CA ASP A 66 1.98 1.56 -13.87
C ASP A 66 0.94 2.45 -13.25
N PHE A 67 0.86 2.40 -11.93
CA PHE A 67 -0.02 3.30 -11.22
C PHE A 67 0.52 3.56 -9.84
N TRP A 68 0.03 4.68 -9.28
CA TRP A 68 0.29 5.09 -7.92
C TRP A 68 -1.06 5.23 -7.24
N TRP A 69 -1.25 4.54 -6.15
CA TRP A 69 -2.47 4.66 -5.35
C TRP A 69 -2.12 5.33 -4.04
N TYR A 70 -3.01 6.19 -3.56
CA TYR A 70 -2.77 6.96 -2.34
C TYR A 70 -3.86 6.63 -1.33
N PHE A 71 -3.44 6.37 -0.10
CA PHE A 71 -4.34 5.99 0.99
C PHE A 71 -4.11 6.94 2.14
N THR A 72 -5.20 7.41 2.75
CA THR A 72 -5.11 8.37 3.84
C THR A 72 -5.83 7.84 5.07
N LYS A 73 -5.37 8.30 6.22
CA LYS A 73 -5.96 8.01 7.50
C LYS A 73 -5.75 9.22 8.38
N GLU A 74 -6.77 9.61 9.13
CA GLU A 74 -6.71 10.83 9.93
C GLU A 74 -5.54 10.78 10.90
N ASN A 75 -4.76 11.86 10.92
CA ASN A 75 -3.61 12.02 11.82
C ASN A 75 -2.49 11.02 11.55
N GLU A 76 -2.45 10.46 10.33
CA GLU A 76 -1.39 9.56 9.93
C GLU A 76 -0.81 10.01 8.60
N TYR A 77 0.29 9.40 8.22
CA TYR A 77 0.90 9.67 6.94
C TYR A 77 0.00 9.18 5.82
N THR A 78 0.13 9.82 4.66
CA THR A 78 -0.45 9.26 3.44
C THR A 78 0.43 8.12 2.98
N VAL A 79 -0.19 7.00 2.67
CA VAL A 79 0.52 5.82 2.20
C VAL A 79 0.38 5.74 0.69
N CYS A 80 1.49 5.50 0.02
CA CYS A 80 1.54 5.42 -1.43
C CYS A 80 1.89 3.99 -1.82
N VAL A 81 1.12 3.42 -2.75
CA VAL A 81 1.39 2.09 -3.32
C VAL A 81 1.70 2.27 -4.79
N PHE A 82 2.86 1.80 -5.20
CA PHE A 82 3.27 1.86 -6.60
C PHE A 82 3.31 0.45 -7.18
N PHE A 83 2.78 0.30 -8.37
CA PHE A 83 2.81 -0.97 -9.08
C PHE A 83 3.18 -0.74 -10.54
N ASP A 84 4.12 -1.54 -11.04
CA ASP A 84 4.53 -1.52 -12.44
C ASP A 84 4.15 -2.85 -13.06
N ALA A 85 3.21 -2.83 -14.02
CA ALA A 85 2.70 -4.05 -14.62
C ALA A 85 3.71 -4.73 -15.54
N GLN A 86 4.71 -4.01 -16.03
CA GLN A 86 5.72 -4.61 -16.89
C GLN A 86 6.75 -5.41 -16.10
N THR A 87 7.15 -4.91 -14.96
CA THR A 87 8.16 -5.56 -14.14
C THR A 87 7.58 -6.28 -12.94
N PHE A 88 6.28 -6.04 -12.65
CA PHE A 88 5.59 -6.55 -11.47
C PHE A 88 6.18 -5.98 -10.18
N GLU A 89 6.87 -4.85 -10.29
CA GLU A 89 7.38 -4.18 -9.10
C GLU A 89 6.21 -3.66 -8.27
N LEU A 90 6.27 -3.87 -6.96
CA LEU A 90 5.21 -3.46 -6.05
C LEU A 90 5.87 -2.89 -4.80
N ASN A 91 5.68 -1.61 -4.58
CA ASN A 91 6.31 -0.89 -3.47
C ASN A 91 5.28 -0.12 -2.67
N MET A 92 5.58 0.10 -1.40
CA MET A 92 4.76 0.93 -0.53
C MET A 92 5.68 1.92 0.18
N SER A 93 5.24 3.16 0.25
CA SER A 93 6.03 4.23 0.87
C SER A 93 5.10 5.17 1.62
N LEU A 94 5.71 6.02 2.44
CA LEU A 94 4.97 7.08 3.11
C LEU A 94 5.20 8.38 2.36
N CYS A 95 4.14 9.10 2.11
CA CYS A 95 4.23 10.43 1.52
C CYS A 95 4.34 11.43 2.65
N ILE A 96 5.41 12.19 2.64
CA ILE A 96 5.61 13.22 3.65
C ILE A 96 5.13 14.52 3.09
N HIS A 97 4.16 15.12 3.75
CA HIS A 97 3.66 16.42 3.33
C HIS A 97 4.57 17.47 3.87
N GLU A 98 5.33 18.04 3.00
CA GLU A 98 6.25 19.04 3.46
C GLU A 98 5.71 20.38 3.24
N ASP A 99 4.74 20.64 3.22
CA ASP A 99 4.27 21.86 3.00
C ASP A 99 4.72 22.95 3.65
N GLU A 100 4.90 22.86 3.68
CA GLU A 100 4.94 23.53 3.96
C GLU A 100 5.31 24.41 4.19
N GLU A 101 5.52 24.52 4.34
CA GLU A 101 5.75 25.35 4.44
C GLU A 101 5.93 26.16 4.34
N ILE A 102 6.09 26.48 4.38
CA ILE A 102 6.29 27.20 4.23
C ILE A 102 6.42 27.83 4.17
#